data_c9aef3223fea08acfeabb44349a4a9e1
#
_entry.id   c9aef3223fea08acfeabb44349a4a9e1
#
_cell.length_a   1.000
_cell.length_b   1.000
_cell.length_c   1.000
_cell.angle_alpha   90.00
_cell.angle_beta   90.00
_cell.angle_gamma   90.00
#
_symmetry.space_group_name_H-M   'P 1'
#
loop_
_entity.id
_entity.type
_entity.pdbx_description
1 polymer ?
#
loop_
_entity_poly.entity_id
_entity_poly.type
_entity_poly.pdbx_seq_one_letter_code
_entity_poly.pdbx_strand_id
1 'polypeptide(L)'
;MSYFISFIIVLGVLVFFHELGHFLLARLCGVGVEKFSLGFGPRIVGKTIGITDYRISAIPLGGYVKMIGEEPGADIDPKDIPLSFTHKSVWKRFLIVAAGPAFNILLAVAIYFCFFQIYGMTRIEPVIGSVMEKSPAQAAGLQKGDRILAIQNRTMDTFDQMAIAITESQGKPITFTVKRAEVTFDVKITPGKEEKTMFGETVDTFLIGVASSPAHVQYLKLNPIQALSQSFVQTWQITRLMFVGIVQMIKGEVSAKNLGGPIMIAQMAGDQAKQGPLNLIYFIAFISINLAILNFLPIPVLDGGHLFFFIIEAFTGKPVNLKVRETAQQVGIFVLMALVVFVFYNDITRLIF
;
A
#
# COMPACT_ATOMS: atom_id res chain seq x y z
N MET A 1 -6.11 -14.06 18.63
CA MET A 1 -4.74 -13.53 18.75
C MET A 1 -4.84 -12.13 19.36
N SER A 2 -3.97 -11.73 20.28
CA SER A 2 -4.04 -10.38 20.87
C SER A 2 -3.67 -9.32 19.82
N TYR A 3 -4.23 -8.13 19.91
CA TYR A 3 -3.93 -7.01 19.03
C TYR A 3 -2.42 -6.72 18.94
N PHE A 4 -1.75 -6.79 20.09
CA PHE A 4 -0.31 -6.60 20.19
C PHE A 4 0.49 -7.66 19.42
N ILE A 5 0.14 -8.94 19.54
CA ILE A 5 0.83 -10.02 18.82
C ILE A 5 0.62 -9.86 17.30
N SER A 6 -0.60 -9.56 16.86
CA SER A 6 -0.90 -9.30 15.46
C SER A 6 -0.08 -8.15 14.89
N PHE A 7 0.03 -7.05 15.66
CA PHE A 7 0.85 -5.90 15.30
C PHE A 7 2.34 -6.26 15.15
N ILE A 8 2.89 -7.00 16.11
CA ILE A 8 4.30 -7.42 16.06
C ILE A 8 4.56 -8.34 14.85
N ILE A 9 3.63 -9.24 14.51
CA ILE A 9 3.77 -10.10 13.33
C ILE A 9 3.74 -9.24 12.06
N VAL A 10 2.77 -8.35 11.91
CA VAL A 10 2.66 -7.47 10.75
C VAL A 10 3.93 -6.63 10.60
N LEU A 11 4.32 -5.92 11.66
CA LEU A 11 5.50 -5.06 11.63
C LEU A 11 6.79 -5.86 11.38
N GLY A 12 6.95 -7.01 12.03
CA GLY A 12 8.11 -7.88 11.86
C GLY A 12 8.28 -8.37 10.42
N VAL A 13 7.19 -8.79 9.78
CA VAL A 13 7.22 -9.21 8.36
C VAL A 13 7.59 -8.04 7.46
N LEU A 14 6.95 -6.87 7.64
CA LEU A 14 7.19 -5.68 6.82
C LEU A 14 8.63 -5.20 6.91
N VAL A 15 9.14 -5.09 8.14
CA VAL A 15 10.52 -4.66 8.40
C VAL A 15 11.52 -5.70 7.87
N PHE A 16 11.25 -6.99 8.09
CA PHE A 16 12.14 -8.03 7.57
C PHE A 16 12.33 -7.92 6.05
N PHE A 17 11.26 -7.80 5.29
CA PHE A 17 11.35 -7.71 3.83
C PHE A 17 12.00 -6.39 3.39
N HIS A 18 11.73 -5.30 4.08
CA HIS A 18 12.39 -4.02 3.84
C HIS A 18 13.91 -4.12 4.01
N GLU A 19 14.37 -4.57 5.18
CA GLU A 19 15.79 -4.73 5.48
C GLU A 19 16.47 -5.78 4.59
N LEU A 20 15.72 -6.85 4.22
CA LEU A 20 16.20 -7.86 3.28
C LEU A 20 16.51 -7.26 1.92
N GLY A 21 15.71 -6.28 1.46
CA GLY A 21 15.98 -5.53 0.23
C GLY A 21 17.33 -4.84 0.26
N HIS A 22 17.58 -4.03 1.27
CA HIS A 22 18.87 -3.35 1.47
C HIS A 22 20.02 -4.35 1.55
N PHE A 23 19.87 -5.39 2.35
CA PHE A 23 20.87 -6.42 2.55
C PHE A 23 21.27 -7.11 1.26
N LEU A 24 20.29 -7.61 0.50
CA LEU A 24 20.55 -8.36 -0.73
C LEU A 24 21.24 -7.49 -1.78
N LEU A 25 20.73 -6.26 -1.99
CA LEU A 25 21.34 -5.35 -2.96
C LEU A 25 22.70 -4.84 -2.52
N ALA A 26 22.93 -4.61 -1.21
CA ALA A 26 24.25 -4.31 -0.68
C ALA A 26 25.26 -5.40 -1.04
N ARG A 27 24.91 -6.65 -0.76
CA ARG A 27 25.75 -7.82 -1.08
C ARG A 27 25.99 -7.97 -2.59
N LEU A 28 24.96 -7.81 -3.42
CA LEU A 28 25.09 -7.87 -4.89
C LEU A 28 25.96 -6.75 -5.45
N CYS A 29 25.92 -5.56 -4.85
CA CYS A 29 26.75 -4.41 -5.23
C CYS A 29 28.17 -4.48 -4.66
N GLY A 30 28.51 -5.52 -3.90
CA GLY A 30 29.82 -5.71 -3.28
C GLY A 30 30.06 -4.79 -2.08
N VAL A 31 28.99 -4.44 -1.34
CA VAL A 31 29.06 -3.73 -0.06
C VAL A 31 29.06 -4.76 1.08
N GLY A 32 29.96 -4.57 2.04
CA GLY A 32 30.02 -5.38 3.24
C GLY A 32 28.90 -5.00 4.20
N VAL A 33 28.23 -6.00 4.78
CA VAL A 33 27.21 -5.80 5.79
C VAL A 33 27.71 -6.32 7.12
N GLU A 34 27.82 -5.43 8.11
CA GLU A 34 28.26 -5.77 9.46
C GLU A 34 27.14 -6.38 10.30
N LYS A 35 25.92 -5.83 10.18
CA LYS A 35 24.78 -6.26 10.99
C LYS A 35 23.52 -6.30 10.14
N PHE A 36 22.76 -7.37 10.32
CA PHE A 36 21.37 -7.50 9.84
C PHE A 36 20.50 -7.76 11.07
N SER A 37 19.71 -6.79 11.49
CA SER A 37 18.96 -6.84 12.74
C SER A 37 17.47 -6.68 12.53
N LEU A 38 16.69 -7.60 13.10
CA LEU A 38 15.27 -7.42 13.37
C LEU A 38 15.12 -6.85 14.78
N GLY A 39 14.64 -5.62 14.88
CA GLY A 39 14.54 -4.86 16.12
C GLY A 39 15.77 -4.01 16.42
N PHE A 40 15.63 -3.17 17.44
CA PHE A 40 16.67 -2.29 17.97
C PHE A 40 17.15 -2.73 19.35
N GLY A 41 18.30 -2.17 19.79
CA GLY A 41 18.84 -2.40 21.11
C GLY A 41 19.74 -3.62 21.23
N PRO A 42 19.88 -4.21 22.44
CA PRO A 42 20.77 -5.33 22.67
C PRO A 42 20.31 -6.59 21.94
N ARG A 43 21.28 -7.37 21.49
CA ARG A 43 21.06 -8.66 20.82
C ARG A 43 20.50 -9.67 21.82
N ILE A 44 19.34 -10.25 21.52
CA ILE A 44 18.76 -11.39 22.27
C ILE A 44 19.29 -12.70 21.72
N VAL A 45 19.15 -12.90 20.41
CA VAL A 45 19.58 -14.11 19.71
C VAL A 45 20.17 -13.75 18.35
N GLY A 46 21.14 -14.53 17.88
CA GLY A 46 21.71 -14.32 16.55
C GLY A 46 22.95 -15.18 16.33
N LYS A 47 23.43 -15.13 15.08
CA LYS A 47 24.62 -15.87 14.64
C LYS A 47 25.43 -15.00 13.68
N THR A 48 26.74 -14.93 13.89
CA THR A 48 27.67 -14.30 12.97
C THR A 48 28.06 -15.29 11.88
N ILE A 49 27.88 -14.92 10.62
CA ILE A 49 28.26 -15.72 9.45
C ILE A 49 29.12 -14.83 8.55
N GLY A 50 30.38 -15.19 8.39
CA GLY A 50 31.36 -14.31 7.73
C GLY A 50 31.53 -13.02 8.51
N ILE A 51 31.36 -11.88 7.83
CA ILE A 51 31.44 -10.55 8.45
C ILE A 51 30.10 -10.04 9.00
N THR A 52 29.01 -10.75 8.73
CA THR A 52 27.65 -10.29 9.08
C THR A 52 27.14 -10.94 10.36
N ASP A 53 26.73 -10.12 11.32
CA ASP A 53 26.01 -10.56 12.52
C ASP A 53 24.50 -10.48 12.26
N TYR A 54 23.86 -11.64 12.06
CA TYR A 54 22.43 -11.79 11.95
C TYR A 54 21.82 -11.88 13.35
N ARG A 55 20.92 -10.95 13.69
CA ARG A 55 20.40 -10.86 15.06
C ARG A 55 18.93 -10.51 15.15
N ILE A 56 18.31 -10.93 16.24
CA ILE A 56 17.04 -10.42 16.74
C ILE A 56 17.35 -9.60 17.99
N SER A 57 16.90 -8.37 18.03
CA SER A 57 17.16 -7.41 19.10
C SER A 57 15.94 -7.21 19.98
N ALA A 58 16.12 -6.60 21.15
CA ALA A 58 15.15 -6.60 22.25
C ALA A 58 13.87 -5.77 21.95
N ILE A 59 13.96 -4.75 21.13
CA ILE A 59 12.83 -3.86 20.83
C ILE A 59 12.31 -4.20 19.42
N PRO A 60 11.16 -4.90 19.28
CA PRO A 60 10.66 -5.38 17.98
C PRO A 60 9.93 -4.30 17.18
N LEU A 61 10.39 -3.05 17.27
CA LEU A 61 9.80 -1.89 16.60
C LEU A 61 10.71 -1.39 15.46
N GLY A 62 10.94 -2.24 14.45
CA GLY A 62 11.78 -1.90 13.32
C GLY A 62 12.90 -2.91 13.08
N GLY A 63 13.91 -2.50 12.30
CA GLY A 63 15.11 -3.25 11.98
C GLY A 63 16.17 -2.33 11.43
N TYR A 64 17.34 -2.87 11.10
CA TYR A 64 18.37 -2.13 10.40
C TYR A 64 19.40 -3.06 9.76
N VAL A 65 19.94 -2.59 8.65
CA VAL A 65 21.12 -3.15 8.00
C VAL A 65 22.26 -2.16 8.20
N LYS A 66 23.32 -2.54 8.92
CA LYS A 66 24.51 -1.71 9.05
C LYS A 66 25.53 -2.11 8.00
N MET A 67 25.83 -1.20 7.07
CA MET A 67 26.80 -1.41 6.01
C MET A 67 28.17 -0.83 6.38
N ILE A 68 29.23 -1.41 5.86
CA ILE A 68 30.57 -0.88 6.05
C ILE A 68 30.67 0.52 5.38
N GLY A 69 31.12 1.52 6.14
CA GLY A 69 31.30 2.86 5.62
C GLY A 69 30.02 3.56 5.18
N GLU A 70 28.90 3.28 5.83
CA GLU A 70 27.62 3.94 5.58
C GLU A 70 27.61 5.37 6.12
N GLU A 71 28.23 5.59 7.29
CA GLU A 71 28.32 6.91 7.91
C GLU A 71 29.31 7.81 7.16
N PRO A 72 28.89 9.01 6.72
CA PRO A 72 29.82 9.94 6.07
C PRO A 72 30.93 10.38 7.03
N GLY A 73 32.19 10.26 6.59
CA GLY A 73 33.34 10.64 7.39
C GLY A 73 33.80 9.61 8.43
N ALA A 74 33.19 8.42 8.45
CA ALA A 74 33.68 7.32 9.28
C ALA A 74 35.11 6.94 8.88
N ASP A 75 35.95 6.69 9.88
CA ASP A 75 37.31 6.16 9.67
C ASP A 75 37.20 4.70 9.24
N ILE A 76 37.54 4.40 7.99
CA ILE A 76 37.40 3.08 7.38
C ILE A 76 38.80 2.46 7.24
N ASP A 77 39.00 1.26 7.77
CA ASP A 77 40.25 0.51 7.54
C ASP A 77 40.51 0.41 6.03
N PRO A 78 41.69 0.74 5.54
CA PRO A 78 42.06 0.70 4.12
C PRO A 78 41.68 -0.64 3.42
N LYS A 79 41.72 -1.76 4.13
CA LYS A 79 41.33 -3.08 3.61
C LYS A 79 39.80 -3.18 3.34
N ASP A 80 38.98 -2.39 4.03
CA ASP A 80 37.52 -2.43 3.92
C ASP A 80 36.96 -1.38 2.93
N ILE A 81 37.80 -0.49 2.38
CA ILE A 81 37.43 0.50 1.36
C ILE A 81 36.69 -0.16 0.16
N PRO A 82 37.16 -1.32 -0.37
CA PRO A 82 36.44 -1.99 -1.46
C PRO A 82 35.05 -2.47 -1.09
N LEU A 83 34.74 -2.66 0.19
CA LEU A 83 33.45 -3.09 0.73
C LEU A 83 32.59 -1.92 1.25
N SER A 84 33.13 -0.69 1.23
CA SER A 84 32.47 0.49 1.78
C SER A 84 31.33 0.98 0.90
N PHE A 85 30.19 1.30 1.50
CA PHE A 85 29.01 1.86 0.85
C PHE A 85 29.31 3.23 0.22
N THR A 86 29.95 4.16 0.96
CA THR A 86 30.24 5.51 0.49
C THR A 86 31.22 5.55 -0.68
N HIS A 87 32.07 4.52 -0.83
CA HIS A 87 33.01 4.39 -1.95
C HIS A 87 32.42 3.73 -3.20
N LYS A 88 31.14 3.31 -3.17
CA LYS A 88 30.45 2.80 -4.37
C LYS A 88 29.96 3.95 -5.23
N SER A 89 29.79 3.66 -6.54
CA SER A 89 29.14 4.60 -7.45
C SER A 89 27.75 5.02 -6.95
N VAL A 90 27.33 6.24 -7.30
CA VAL A 90 26.02 6.78 -6.90
C VAL A 90 24.87 5.86 -7.27
N TRP A 91 24.93 5.21 -8.45
CA TRP A 91 23.91 4.27 -8.91
C TRP A 91 23.83 3.01 -8.06
N LYS A 92 24.97 2.46 -7.60
CA LYS A 92 24.96 1.33 -6.67
C LYS A 92 24.35 1.72 -5.33
N ARG A 93 24.70 2.87 -4.78
CA ARG A 93 24.12 3.40 -3.55
C ARG A 93 22.62 3.66 -3.69
N PHE A 94 22.20 4.23 -4.84
CA PHE A 94 20.80 4.44 -5.15
C PHE A 94 20.02 3.11 -5.18
N LEU A 95 20.52 2.08 -5.90
CA LEU A 95 19.89 0.77 -5.97
C LEU A 95 19.77 0.09 -4.60
N ILE A 96 20.82 0.18 -3.77
CA ILE A 96 20.81 -0.40 -2.42
C ILE A 96 19.71 0.24 -1.56
N VAL A 97 19.63 1.58 -1.57
CA VAL A 97 18.64 2.29 -0.74
C VAL A 97 17.23 2.12 -1.32
N ALA A 98 17.05 2.14 -2.64
CA ALA A 98 15.74 1.91 -3.26
C ALA A 98 15.21 0.48 -3.03
N ALA A 99 16.10 -0.47 -2.73
CA ALA A 99 15.72 -1.88 -2.58
C ALA A 99 14.83 -2.13 -1.36
N GLY A 100 14.99 -1.40 -0.25
CA GLY A 100 14.12 -1.54 0.91
C GLY A 100 12.64 -1.34 0.55
N PRO A 101 12.23 -0.14 0.10
CA PRO A 101 10.86 0.10 -0.33
C PRO A 101 10.42 -0.79 -1.49
N ALA A 102 11.32 -1.10 -2.45
CA ALA A 102 10.99 -1.98 -3.57
C ALA A 102 10.66 -3.41 -3.10
N PHE A 103 11.33 -3.93 -2.09
CA PHE A 103 11.03 -5.25 -1.53
C PHE A 103 9.69 -5.28 -0.80
N ASN A 104 9.25 -4.17 -0.22
CA ASN A 104 7.89 -4.08 0.31
C ASN A 104 6.83 -4.12 -0.81
N ILE A 105 7.06 -3.50 -1.95
CA ILE A 105 6.19 -3.66 -3.12
C ILE A 105 6.22 -5.11 -3.64
N LEU A 106 7.40 -5.74 -3.72
CA LEU A 106 7.53 -7.13 -4.13
C LEU A 106 6.82 -8.09 -3.17
N LEU A 107 6.86 -7.82 -1.86
CA LEU A 107 6.10 -8.59 -0.86
C LEU A 107 4.61 -8.52 -1.15
N ALA A 108 4.06 -7.33 -1.42
CA ALA A 108 2.65 -7.18 -1.75
C ALA A 108 2.28 -7.94 -3.04
N VAL A 109 3.10 -7.83 -4.09
CA VAL A 109 2.92 -8.59 -5.33
C VAL A 109 2.95 -10.10 -5.07
N ALA A 110 3.90 -10.58 -4.26
CA ALA A 110 4.00 -12.00 -3.93
C ALA A 110 2.78 -12.51 -3.15
N ILE A 111 2.29 -11.73 -2.18
CA ILE A 111 1.07 -12.06 -1.42
C ILE A 111 -0.14 -12.12 -2.36
N TYR A 112 -0.36 -11.12 -3.21
CA TYR A 112 -1.47 -11.12 -4.16
C TYR A 112 -1.36 -12.24 -5.18
N PHE A 113 -0.15 -12.54 -5.66
CA PHE A 113 0.09 -13.68 -6.55
C PHE A 113 -0.34 -15.00 -5.90
N CYS A 114 0.11 -15.27 -4.68
CA CYS A 114 -0.29 -16.47 -3.94
C CYS A 114 -1.81 -16.51 -3.72
N PHE A 115 -2.41 -15.36 -3.39
CA PHE A 115 -3.85 -15.26 -3.19
C PHE A 115 -4.61 -15.61 -4.48
N PHE A 116 -4.24 -15.02 -5.61
CA PHE A 116 -4.88 -15.28 -6.90
C PHE A 116 -4.65 -16.71 -7.41
N GLN A 117 -3.51 -17.33 -7.09
CA GLN A 117 -3.26 -18.74 -7.42
C GLN A 117 -4.13 -19.70 -6.61
N ILE A 118 -4.33 -19.42 -5.33
CA ILE A 118 -5.04 -20.31 -4.41
C ILE A 118 -6.56 -20.11 -4.55
N TYR A 119 -7.02 -18.86 -4.52
CA TYR A 119 -8.44 -18.52 -4.47
C TYR A 119 -9.01 -18.06 -5.80
N GLY A 120 -8.17 -17.71 -6.77
CA GLY A 120 -8.60 -17.11 -8.02
C GLY A 120 -9.00 -15.64 -7.86
N MET A 121 -9.56 -15.08 -8.92
CA MET A 121 -10.10 -13.72 -8.95
C MET A 121 -11.61 -13.76 -8.73
N THR A 122 -12.08 -12.97 -7.77
CA THR A 122 -13.52 -12.78 -7.57
C THR A 122 -14.08 -11.92 -8.69
N ARG A 123 -15.06 -12.43 -9.40
CA ARG A 123 -15.83 -11.72 -10.42
C ARG A 123 -17.27 -11.64 -9.97
N ILE A 124 -17.76 -10.44 -9.75
CA ILE A 124 -19.18 -10.21 -9.43
C ILE A 124 -19.90 -9.95 -10.75
N GLU A 125 -20.79 -10.85 -11.13
CA GLU A 125 -21.61 -10.66 -12.33
C GLU A 125 -22.51 -9.42 -12.19
N PRO A 126 -22.83 -8.72 -13.31
CA PRO A 126 -23.68 -7.53 -13.30
C PRO A 126 -25.16 -7.93 -13.14
N VAL A 127 -25.47 -8.66 -12.06
CA VAL A 127 -26.82 -9.12 -11.69
C VAL A 127 -27.29 -8.35 -10.46
N ILE A 128 -28.49 -7.79 -10.54
CA ILE A 128 -29.10 -7.03 -9.46
C ILE A 128 -29.51 -7.96 -8.33
N GLY A 129 -28.93 -7.81 -7.16
CA GLY A 129 -29.25 -8.55 -5.94
C GLY A 129 -30.42 -7.94 -5.17
N SER A 130 -30.45 -6.61 -5.10
CA SER A 130 -31.54 -5.85 -4.50
C SER A 130 -31.65 -4.46 -5.14
N VAL A 131 -32.85 -3.91 -5.09
CA VAL A 131 -33.15 -2.52 -5.52
C VAL A 131 -33.60 -1.77 -4.29
N MET A 132 -32.99 -0.58 -4.07
CA MET A 132 -33.32 0.28 -2.96
C MET A 132 -34.67 0.99 -3.20
N GLU A 133 -35.43 1.17 -2.14
CA GLU A 133 -36.68 1.93 -2.21
C GLU A 133 -36.43 3.39 -2.58
N LYS A 134 -37.35 3.97 -3.33
CA LYS A 134 -37.28 5.37 -3.80
C LYS A 134 -36.03 5.69 -4.62
N SER A 135 -35.40 4.66 -5.21
CA SER A 135 -34.20 4.84 -6.04
C SER A 135 -34.54 5.03 -7.52
N PRO A 136 -33.62 5.60 -8.32
CA PRO A 136 -33.76 5.68 -9.77
C PRO A 136 -33.97 4.31 -10.44
N ALA A 137 -33.36 3.25 -9.93
CA ALA A 137 -33.52 1.90 -10.42
C ALA A 137 -34.94 1.38 -10.20
N GLN A 138 -35.53 1.65 -9.02
CA GLN A 138 -36.90 1.27 -8.71
C GLN A 138 -37.89 2.04 -9.62
N ALA A 139 -37.70 3.36 -9.79
CA ALA A 139 -38.54 4.18 -10.66
C ALA A 139 -38.49 3.71 -12.12
N ALA A 140 -37.35 3.17 -12.56
CA ALA A 140 -37.16 2.61 -13.89
C ALA A 140 -37.65 1.16 -14.03
N GLY A 141 -38.19 0.54 -12.97
CA GLY A 141 -38.75 -0.82 -12.97
C GLY A 141 -37.72 -1.94 -12.96
N LEU A 142 -36.46 -1.66 -12.55
CA LEU A 142 -35.48 -2.73 -12.33
C LEU A 142 -35.88 -3.61 -11.15
N GLN A 143 -35.55 -4.90 -11.24
CA GLN A 143 -35.92 -5.89 -10.25
C GLN A 143 -34.70 -6.74 -9.85
N LYS A 144 -34.83 -7.41 -8.70
CA LYS A 144 -33.87 -8.44 -8.29
C LYS A 144 -33.82 -9.55 -9.34
N GLY A 145 -32.61 -9.95 -9.73
CA GLY A 145 -32.36 -10.98 -10.73
C GLY A 145 -32.15 -10.42 -12.14
N ASP A 146 -32.38 -9.14 -12.39
CA ASP A 146 -32.07 -8.52 -13.67
C ASP A 146 -30.56 -8.54 -13.91
N ARG A 147 -30.15 -8.99 -15.11
CA ARG A 147 -28.77 -8.97 -15.56
C ARG A 147 -28.55 -7.79 -16.49
N ILE A 148 -27.61 -6.93 -16.19
CA ILE A 148 -27.24 -5.79 -17.04
C ILE A 148 -26.26 -6.31 -18.09
N LEU A 149 -26.67 -6.30 -19.36
CA LEU A 149 -25.84 -6.74 -20.49
C LEU A 149 -24.95 -5.62 -21.01
N ALA A 150 -25.51 -4.41 -21.11
CA ALA A 150 -24.76 -3.25 -21.60
C ALA A 150 -25.29 -1.95 -20.99
N ILE A 151 -24.43 -0.92 -20.99
CA ILE A 151 -24.76 0.48 -20.69
C ILE A 151 -24.25 1.33 -21.85
N GLN A 152 -25.13 2.10 -22.50
CA GLN A 152 -24.80 2.92 -23.68
C GLN A 152 -24.02 2.13 -24.75
N ASN A 153 -24.50 0.92 -25.07
CA ASN A 153 -23.89 -0.03 -26.03
C ASN A 153 -22.51 -0.59 -25.60
N ARG A 154 -22.01 -0.27 -24.42
CA ARG A 154 -20.81 -0.85 -23.85
C ARG A 154 -21.19 -2.09 -23.05
N THR A 155 -20.71 -3.26 -23.41
CA THR A 155 -20.96 -4.51 -22.69
C THR A 155 -20.45 -4.46 -21.25
N MET A 156 -21.24 -5.00 -20.31
CA MET A 156 -20.89 -5.06 -18.90
C MET A 156 -20.62 -6.51 -18.50
N ASP A 157 -19.40 -6.81 -18.16
CA ASP A 157 -18.98 -8.14 -17.73
C ASP A 157 -18.98 -8.29 -16.20
N THR A 158 -18.87 -7.17 -15.48
CA THR A 158 -18.83 -7.15 -14.01
C THR A 158 -19.68 -6.03 -13.43
N PHE A 159 -20.11 -6.23 -12.17
CA PHE A 159 -20.84 -5.23 -11.42
C PHE A 159 -20.02 -3.94 -11.21
N ASP A 160 -18.70 -4.08 -11.05
CA ASP A 160 -17.78 -2.93 -10.90
C ASP A 160 -17.72 -2.08 -12.18
N GLN A 161 -17.67 -2.71 -13.36
CA GLN A 161 -17.75 -1.99 -14.64
C GLN A 161 -19.06 -1.20 -14.76
N MET A 162 -20.18 -1.80 -14.32
CA MET A 162 -21.46 -1.12 -14.26
C MET A 162 -21.41 0.10 -13.33
N ALA A 163 -20.87 -0.05 -12.11
CA ALA A 163 -20.75 1.03 -11.14
C ALA A 163 -19.89 2.19 -11.68
N ILE A 164 -18.78 1.87 -12.35
CA ILE A 164 -17.91 2.86 -13.00
C ILE A 164 -18.69 3.62 -14.10
N ALA A 165 -19.37 2.90 -15.00
CA ALA A 165 -20.12 3.50 -16.09
C ALA A 165 -21.26 4.42 -15.59
N ILE A 166 -21.90 4.06 -14.47
CA ILE A 166 -22.90 4.90 -13.80
C ILE A 166 -22.26 6.19 -13.27
N THR A 167 -21.12 6.09 -12.60
CA THR A 167 -20.41 7.25 -12.04
C THR A 167 -19.88 8.17 -13.14
N GLU A 168 -19.34 7.62 -14.24
CA GLU A 168 -18.86 8.36 -15.41
C GLU A 168 -19.97 9.16 -16.12
N SER A 169 -21.22 8.76 -15.95
CA SER A 169 -22.38 9.48 -16.54
C SER A 169 -22.61 10.88 -15.95
N GLN A 170 -22.07 11.17 -14.75
CA GLN A 170 -22.23 12.43 -14.04
C GLN A 170 -23.73 12.85 -13.89
N GLY A 171 -24.62 11.87 -13.65
CA GLY A 171 -26.05 12.10 -13.51
C GLY A 171 -26.80 12.31 -14.82
N LYS A 172 -26.16 12.16 -15.98
CA LYS A 172 -26.85 12.21 -17.27
C LYS A 172 -27.66 10.91 -17.48
N PRO A 173 -28.82 10.99 -18.15
CA PRO A 173 -29.60 9.82 -18.48
C PRO A 173 -28.81 8.82 -19.33
N ILE A 174 -28.73 7.56 -18.89
CA ILE A 174 -28.02 6.48 -19.58
C ILE A 174 -28.97 5.31 -19.86
N THR A 175 -28.76 4.63 -20.98
CA THR A 175 -29.59 3.49 -21.39
C THR A 175 -28.92 2.19 -20.95
N PHE A 176 -29.66 1.35 -20.25
CA PHE A 176 -29.26 0.01 -19.82
C PHE A 176 -29.97 -1.02 -20.70
N THR A 177 -29.21 -1.95 -21.25
CA THR A 177 -29.76 -3.17 -21.86
C THR A 177 -29.84 -4.24 -20.79
N VAL A 178 -31.04 -4.65 -20.43
CA VAL A 178 -31.35 -5.53 -19.29
C VAL A 178 -31.90 -6.85 -19.81
N LYS A 179 -31.41 -7.98 -19.29
CA LYS A 179 -32.01 -9.29 -19.48
C LYS A 179 -32.72 -9.70 -18.20
N ARG A 180 -34.03 -9.91 -18.30
CA ARG A 180 -34.92 -10.48 -17.27
C ARG A 180 -35.49 -11.82 -17.74
N ALA A 181 -35.08 -12.89 -17.13
CA ALA A 181 -35.30 -14.25 -17.62
C ALA A 181 -34.86 -14.39 -19.10
N GLU A 182 -35.78 -14.63 -20.03
CA GLU A 182 -35.47 -14.76 -21.46
C GLU A 182 -35.76 -13.47 -22.28
N VAL A 183 -36.24 -12.41 -21.63
CA VAL A 183 -36.59 -11.16 -22.32
C VAL A 183 -35.47 -10.14 -22.15
N THR A 184 -35.06 -9.57 -23.26
CA THR A 184 -34.12 -8.43 -23.27
C THR A 184 -34.86 -7.15 -23.62
N PHE A 185 -34.64 -6.09 -22.85
CA PHE A 185 -35.26 -4.79 -23.07
C PHE A 185 -34.30 -3.67 -22.67
N ASP A 186 -34.52 -2.48 -23.22
CA ASP A 186 -33.78 -1.30 -22.87
C ASP A 186 -34.57 -0.45 -21.88
N VAL A 187 -33.85 0.09 -20.88
CA VAL A 187 -34.42 1.00 -19.91
C VAL A 187 -33.50 2.21 -19.73
N LYS A 188 -34.09 3.41 -19.74
CA LYS A 188 -33.35 4.66 -19.53
C LYS A 188 -33.42 5.06 -18.07
N ILE A 189 -32.25 5.24 -17.44
CA ILE A 189 -32.17 5.60 -16.03
C ILE A 189 -31.31 6.87 -15.89
N THR A 190 -31.77 7.79 -15.06
CA THR A 190 -30.99 8.98 -14.67
C THR A 190 -30.41 8.71 -13.27
N PRO A 191 -29.09 8.52 -13.12
CA PRO A 191 -28.48 8.30 -11.81
C PRO A 191 -28.76 9.47 -10.87
N GLY A 192 -29.14 9.14 -9.63
CA GLY A 192 -29.29 10.12 -8.56
C GLY A 192 -27.93 10.55 -8.02
N LYS A 193 -27.82 11.83 -7.69
CA LYS A 193 -26.66 12.36 -6.97
C LYS A 193 -26.82 12.01 -5.49
N GLU A 194 -25.86 11.28 -4.94
CA GLU A 194 -25.75 11.04 -3.51
C GLU A 194 -24.44 11.64 -3.00
N GLU A 195 -24.54 12.33 -1.89
CA GLU A 195 -23.36 12.82 -1.18
C GLU A 195 -22.84 11.68 -0.28
N LYS A 196 -21.72 11.10 -0.65
CA LYS A 196 -21.03 10.12 0.18
C LYS A 196 -19.86 10.78 0.88
N THR A 197 -19.87 10.73 2.20
CA THR A 197 -18.68 11.10 2.96
C THR A 197 -17.65 9.96 2.86
N MET A 198 -16.64 10.16 2.00
CA MET A 198 -15.48 9.29 1.92
C MET A 198 -14.28 10.05 2.48
N PHE A 199 -13.62 9.47 3.49
CA PHE A 199 -12.45 10.07 4.16
C PHE A 199 -12.67 11.48 4.73
N GLY A 200 -13.92 11.79 5.16
CA GLY A 200 -14.25 13.10 5.74
C GLY A 200 -14.69 14.17 4.73
N GLU A 201 -14.76 13.83 3.46
CA GLU A 201 -15.30 14.68 2.40
C GLU A 201 -16.61 14.15 1.87
N THR A 202 -17.46 15.11 1.53
CA THR A 202 -18.68 14.85 0.80
C THR A 202 -18.33 14.83 -0.70
N VAL A 203 -18.20 13.62 -1.25
CA VAL A 203 -17.98 13.43 -2.68
C VAL A 203 -19.31 13.13 -3.34
N ASP A 204 -19.61 13.88 -4.40
CA ASP A 204 -20.75 13.60 -5.25
C ASP A 204 -20.58 12.23 -5.94
N THR A 205 -21.37 11.27 -5.55
CA THR A 205 -21.41 9.94 -6.16
C THR A 205 -22.73 9.78 -6.89
N PHE A 206 -22.68 9.31 -8.13
CA PHE A 206 -23.88 9.05 -8.91
C PHE A 206 -24.25 7.58 -8.80
N LEU A 207 -25.44 7.29 -8.29
CA LEU A 207 -25.94 5.95 -8.03
C LEU A 207 -27.32 5.76 -8.63
N ILE A 208 -27.65 4.50 -8.95
CA ILE A 208 -29.01 4.11 -9.34
C ILE A 208 -29.76 3.38 -8.24
N GLY A 209 -29.10 3.05 -7.11
CA GLY A 209 -29.70 2.42 -5.95
C GLY A 209 -29.90 0.90 -6.13
N VAL A 210 -28.88 0.19 -6.61
CA VAL A 210 -28.86 -1.29 -6.70
C VAL A 210 -27.66 -1.85 -5.95
N ALA A 211 -27.82 -3.06 -5.41
CA ALA A 211 -26.72 -3.82 -4.86
C ALA A 211 -26.48 -5.10 -5.67
N SER A 212 -25.26 -5.61 -5.66
CA SER A 212 -24.89 -6.86 -6.31
C SER A 212 -25.55 -8.07 -5.63
N SER A 213 -25.67 -9.17 -6.35
CA SER A 213 -26.18 -10.43 -5.81
C SER A 213 -25.02 -11.28 -5.28
N PRO A 214 -25.00 -11.63 -3.98
CA PRO A 214 -23.99 -12.56 -3.44
C PRO A 214 -24.02 -13.94 -4.10
N ALA A 215 -25.14 -14.35 -4.66
CA ALA A 215 -25.30 -15.62 -5.36
C ALA A 215 -24.61 -15.66 -6.72
N HIS A 216 -24.21 -14.52 -7.27
CA HIS A 216 -23.61 -14.40 -8.59
C HIS A 216 -22.15 -13.95 -8.50
N VAL A 217 -21.46 -14.40 -7.46
CA VAL A 217 -20.03 -14.26 -7.30
C VAL A 217 -19.34 -15.48 -7.91
N GLN A 218 -18.56 -15.27 -8.96
CA GLN A 218 -17.75 -16.32 -9.59
C GLN A 218 -16.31 -16.20 -9.15
N TYR A 219 -15.69 -17.33 -8.88
CA TYR A 219 -14.26 -17.44 -8.63
C TYR A 219 -13.58 -17.96 -9.89
N LEU A 220 -12.91 -17.08 -10.61
CA LEU A 220 -12.17 -17.43 -11.81
C LEU A 220 -10.77 -17.93 -11.40
N LYS A 221 -10.49 -19.21 -11.68
CA LYS A 221 -9.13 -19.73 -11.53
C LYS A 221 -8.23 -19.08 -12.58
N LEU A 222 -7.14 -18.48 -12.14
CA LEU A 222 -6.16 -17.86 -13.00
C LEU A 222 -4.98 -18.83 -13.23
N ASN A 223 -4.44 -18.84 -14.45
CA ASN A 223 -3.17 -19.49 -14.67
C ASN A 223 -2.03 -18.65 -14.03
N PRO A 224 -0.81 -19.21 -13.82
CA PRO A 224 0.26 -18.48 -13.12
C PRO A 224 0.63 -17.12 -13.74
N ILE A 225 0.59 -17.01 -15.07
CA ILE A 225 0.92 -15.77 -15.79
C ILE A 225 -0.19 -14.72 -15.54
N GLN A 226 -1.45 -15.13 -15.63
CA GLN A 226 -2.59 -14.25 -15.34
C GLN A 226 -2.60 -13.80 -13.88
N ALA A 227 -2.33 -14.70 -12.94
CA ALA A 227 -2.26 -14.36 -11.53
C ALA A 227 -1.12 -13.37 -11.23
N LEU A 228 0.06 -13.57 -11.86
CA LEU A 228 1.17 -12.63 -11.73
C LEU A 228 0.82 -11.27 -12.32
N SER A 229 0.27 -11.22 -13.52
CA SER A 229 -0.22 -9.97 -14.12
C SER A 229 -1.24 -9.27 -13.24
N GLN A 230 -2.23 -10.02 -12.73
CA GLN A 230 -3.26 -9.46 -11.87
C GLN A 230 -2.71 -8.95 -10.53
N SER A 231 -1.69 -9.61 -9.96
CA SER A 231 -1.04 -9.15 -8.73
C SER A 231 -0.31 -7.80 -8.92
N PHE A 232 0.32 -7.57 -10.07
CA PHE A 232 0.87 -6.26 -10.42
C PHE A 232 -0.22 -5.20 -10.60
N VAL A 233 -1.30 -5.54 -11.31
CA VAL A 233 -2.44 -4.62 -11.52
C VAL A 233 -3.05 -4.23 -10.17
N GLN A 234 -3.30 -5.20 -9.28
CA GLN A 234 -3.84 -4.95 -7.94
C GLN A 234 -2.91 -4.07 -7.10
N THR A 235 -1.62 -4.39 -7.08
CA THR A 235 -0.61 -3.58 -6.36
C THR A 235 -0.58 -2.17 -6.88
N TRP A 236 -0.58 -1.98 -8.21
CA TRP A 236 -0.60 -0.66 -8.85
C TRP A 236 -1.86 0.13 -8.51
N GLN A 237 -3.04 -0.50 -8.56
CA GLN A 237 -4.30 0.15 -8.22
C GLN A 237 -4.31 0.67 -6.78
N ILE A 238 -3.85 -0.15 -5.82
CA ILE A 238 -3.75 0.25 -4.42
C ILE A 238 -2.72 1.37 -4.25
N THR A 239 -1.55 1.25 -4.88
CA THR A 239 -0.51 2.29 -4.86
C THR A 239 -1.04 3.62 -5.38
N ARG A 240 -1.75 3.61 -6.53
CA ARG A 240 -2.38 4.79 -7.11
C ARG A 240 -3.42 5.39 -6.16
N LEU A 241 -4.29 4.57 -5.57
CA LEU A 241 -5.33 5.03 -4.64
C LEU A 241 -4.71 5.72 -3.42
N MET A 242 -3.67 5.12 -2.84
CA MET A 242 -2.96 5.71 -1.69
C MET A 242 -2.26 7.03 -2.07
N PHE A 243 -1.62 7.07 -3.23
CA PHE A 243 -0.97 8.30 -3.71
C PHE A 243 -1.98 9.43 -3.93
N VAL A 244 -3.14 9.13 -4.53
CA VAL A 244 -4.24 10.09 -4.70
C VAL A 244 -4.73 10.57 -3.33
N GLY A 245 -4.91 9.69 -2.35
CA GLY A 245 -5.29 10.05 -0.99
C GLY A 245 -4.31 11.01 -0.32
N ILE A 246 -3.00 10.78 -0.47
CA ILE A 246 -1.96 11.67 0.05
C ILE A 246 -2.04 13.05 -0.64
N VAL A 247 -2.21 13.10 -1.97
CA VAL A 247 -2.33 14.35 -2.71
C VAL A 247 -3.58 15.14 -2.29
N GLN A 248 -4.72 14.46 -2.12
CA GLN A 248 -5.97 15.08 -1.64
C GLN A 248 -5.81 15.63 -0.22
N MET A 249 -5.08 14.91 0.65
CA MET A 249 -4.79 15.37 2.00
C MET A 249 -3.91 16.64 1.99
N ILE A 250 -2.89 16.70 1.12
CA ILE A 250 -2.05 17.90 0.95
C ILE A 250 -2.87 19.08 0.43
N LYS A 251 -3.86 18.84 -0.43
CA LYS A 251 -4.77 19.88 -0.94
C LYS A 251 -5.81 20.34 0.10
N GLY A 252 -5.92 19.64 1.24
CA GLY A 252 -6.93 19.90 2.27
C GLY A 252 -8.32 19.34 1.91
N GLU A 253 -8.40 18.56 0.84
CA GLU A 253 -9.63 17.88 0.39
C GLU A 253 -9.99 16.70 1.30
N VAL A 254 -9.00 16.09 1.95
CA VAL A 254 -9.16 15.02 2.94
C VAL A 254 -8.55 15.44 4.26
N SER A 255 -9.29 15.28 5.34
CA SER A 255 -8.83 15.67 6.68
C SER A 255 -7.63 14.84 7.13
N ALA A 256 -6.57 15.52 7.58
CA ALA A 256 -5.40 14.87 8.19
C ALA A 256 -5.76 14.07 9.47
N LYS A 257 -6.94 14.29 10.06
CA LYS A 257 -7.47 13.47 11.17
C LYS A 257 -7.69 12.00 10.75
N ASN A 258 -7.77 11.73 9.45
CA ASN A 258 -7.92 10.36 8.91
C ASN A 258 -6.59 9.58 8.91
N LEU A 259 -5.46 10.22 9.18
CA LEU A 259 -4.19 9.51 9.37
C LEU A 259 -4.28 8.65 10.63
N GLY A 260 -4.17 7.34 10.40
CA GLY A 260 -4.09 6.36 11.48
C GLY A 260 -2.64 6.17 11.95
N GLY A 261 -2.47 6.03 13.24
CA GLY A 261 -1.19 5.77 13.87
C GLY A 261 -0.95 4.32 14.24
N PRO A 262 0.11 4.06 15.01
CA PRO A 262 0.47 2.72 15.43
C PRO A 262 -0.64 2.00 16.21
N ILE A 263 -1.45 2.74 16.99
CA ILE A 263 -2.55 2.15 17.76
C ILE A 263 -3.65 1.68 16.81
N MET A 264 -4.04 2.50 15.84
CA MET A 264 -5.02 2.13 14.82
C MET A 264 -4.54 0.94 13.99
N ILE A 265 -3.28 0.92 13.57
CA ILE A 265 -2.70 -0.22 12.83
C ILE A 265 -2.75 -1.49 13.68
N ALA A 266 -2.45 -1.42 14.98
CA ALA A 266 -2.53 -2.55 15.89
C ALA A 266 -3.95 -3.08 16.03
N GLN A 267 -4.95 -2.18 16.15
CA GLN A 267 -6.37 -2.55 16.19
C GLN A 267 -6.79 -3.24 14.89
N MET A 268 -6.51 -2.61 13.75
CA MET A 268 -6.83 -3.21 12.43
C MET A 268 -6.16 -4.57 12.25
N ALA A 269 -4.87 -4.72 12.59
CA ALA A 269 -4.17 -6.00 12.52
C ALA A 269 -4.84 -7.07 13.38
N GLY A 270 -5.26 -6.72 14.60
CA GLY A 270 -5.98 -7.62 15.50
C GLY A 270 -7.36 -8.02 14.97
N ASP A 271 -8.11 -7.07 14.40
CA ASP A 271 -9.44 -7.34 13.84
C ASP A 271 -9.34 -8.19 12.56
N GLN A 272 -8.36 -7.92 11.68
CA GLN A 272 -8.09 -8.78 10.53
C GLN A 272 -7.69 -10.20 10.97
N ALA A 273 -6.88 -10.33 12.03
CA ALA A 273 -6.49 -11.63 12.58
C ALA A 273 -7.68 -12.42 13.17
N LYS A 274 -8.66 -11.74 13.78
CA LYS A 274 -9.91 -12.37 14.26
C LYS A 274 -10.79 -12.88 13.12
N GLN A 275 -10.83 -12.17 11.99
CA GLN A 275 -11.57 -12.57 10.80
C GLN A 275 -10.91 -13.74 10.07
N GLY A 276 -9.63 -14.00 10.33
CA GLY A 276 -8.90 -15.15 9.81
C GLY A 276 -7.49 -14.82 9.32
N PRO A 277 -6.64 -15.84 9.17
CA PRO A 277 -5.25 -15.63 8.79
C PRO A 277 -5.08 -15.02 7.39
N LEU A 278 -6.01 -15.30 6.48
CA LEU A 278 -5.99 -14.74 5.12
C LEU A 278 -6.20 -13.23 5.12
N ASN A 279 -7.13 -12.74 5.95
CA ASN A 279 -7.38 -11.31 6.07
C ASN A 279 -6.16 -10.59 6.64
N LEU A 280 -5.46 -11.20 7.59
CA LEU A 280 -4.22 -10.66 8.13
C LEU A 280 -3.12 -10.60 7.06
N ILE A 281 -2.97 -11.64 6.23
CA ILE A 281 -1.99 -11.67 5.12
C ILE A 281 -2.33 -10.58 4.09
N TYR A 282 -3.61 -10.42 3.76
CA TYR A 282 -4.06 -9.35 2.86
C TYR A 282 -3.78 -7.96 3.44
N PHE A 283 -3.98 -7.79 4.74
CA PHE A 283 -3.64 -6.56 5.46
C PHE A 283 -2.13 -6.29 5.45
N ILE A 284 -1.28 -7.33 5.58
CA ILE A 284 0.18 -7.19 5.44
C ILE A 284 0.52 -6.62 4.06
N ALA A 285 -0.07 -7.12 2.97
CA ALA A 285 0.18 -6.60 1.64
C ALA A 285 -0.22 -5.11 1.52
N PHE A 286 -1.38 -4.74 2.08
CA PHE A 286 -1.85 -3.36 2.09
C PHE A 286 -0.90 -2.42 2.84
N ILE A 287 -0.48 -2.78 4.06
CA ILE A 287 0.45 -1.97 4.86
C ILE A 287 1.86 -1.97 4.24
N SER A 288 2.26 -3.06 3.55
CA SER A 288 3.54 -3.13 2.84
C SER A 288 3.62 -2.08 1.72
N ILE A 289 2.57 -1.92 0.93
CA ILE A 289 2.49 -0.87 -0.08
C ILE A 289 2.55 0.51 0.57
N ASN A 290 1.82 0.72 1.65
CA ASN A 290 1.80 1.99 2.37
C ASN A 290 3.20 2.37 2.88
N LEU A 291 3.87 1.42 3.53
CA LEU A 291 5.24 1.61 4.03
C LEU A 291 6.23 1.91 2.88
N ALA A 292 6.10 1.21 1.75
CA ALA A 292 6.92 1.48 0.58
C ALA A 292 6.72 2.91 0.05
N ILE A 293 5.47 3.36 -0.08
CA ILE A 293 5.16 4.72 -0.54
C ILE A 293 5.75 5.76 0.43
N LEU A 294 5.53 5.59 1.73
CA LEU A 294 6.07 6.51 2.73
C LEU A 294 7.60 6.58 2.68
N ASN A 295 8.27 5.43 2.54
CA ASN A 295 9.72 5.38 2.44
C ASN A 295 10.27 5.93 1.11
N PHE A 296 9.49 6.00 0.04
CA PHE A 296 9.88 6.70 -1.19
C PHE A 296 9.67 8.22 -1.15
N LEU A 297 8.95 8.75 -0.13
CA LEU A 297 8.80 10.20 -0.02
C LEU A 297 10.15 10.87 0.24
N PRO A 298 10.42 12.07 -0.33
CA PRO A 298 11.70 12.78 -0.19
C PRO A 298 11.86 13.41 1.20
N ILE A 299 11.65 12.61 2.25
CA ILE A 299 11.83 13.03 3.65
C ILE A 299 13.21 12.59 4.10
N PRO A 300 14.10 13.50 4.54
CA PRO A 300 15.54 13.24 4.74
C PRO A 300 15.92 12.14 5.73
N VAL A 301 14.99 11.65 6.53
CA VAL A 301 15.18 10.55 7.50
C VAL A 301 14.80 9.18 6.90
N LEU A 302 14.01 9.18 5.84
CA LEU A 302 13.56 7.99 5.14
C LEU A 302 14.45 7.71 3.93
N ASP A 303 14.35 6.51 3.37
CA ASP A 303 15.11 6.11 2.17
C ASP A 303 14.95 7.08 1.01
N GLY A 304 13.73 7.58 0.80
CA GLY A 304 13.42 8.58 -0.23
C GLY A 304 14.23 9.86 -0.12
N GLY A 305 14.57 10.27 1.10
CA GLY A 305 15.46 11.41 1.32
C GLY A 305 16.89 11.12 0.86
N HIS A 306 17.40 9.92 1.14
CA HIS A 306 18.72 9.50 0.63
C HIS A 306 18.70 9.36 -0.89
N LEU A 307 17.63 8.79 -1.47
CA LEU A 307 17.45 8.69 -2.92
C LEU A 307 17.45 10.07 -3.57
N PHE A 308 16.77 11.05 -2.96
CA PHE A 308 16.75 12.42 -3.45
C PHE A 308 18.16 13.05 -3.49
N PHE A 309 18.98 12.85 -2.45
CA PHE A 309 20.36 13.30 -2.45
C PHE A 309 21.21 12.59 -3.50
N PHE A 310 21.01 11.30 -3.74
CA PHE A 310 21.73 10.58 -4.81
C PHE A 310 21.31 11.04 -6.21
N ILE A 311 20.05 11.41 -6.40
CA ILE A 311 19.61 12.03 -7.66
C ILE A 311 20.34 13.35 -7.90
N ILE A 312 20.41 14.23 -6.89
CA ILE A 312 21.16 15.50 -7.00
C ILE A 312 22.63 15.21 -7.31
N GLU A 313 23.27 14.27 -6.62
CA GLU A 313 24.65 13.87 -6.84
C GLU A 313 24.87 13.35 -8.27
N ALA A 314 23.93 12.53 -8.81
CA ALA A 314 24.02 12.00 -10.16
C ALA A 314 24.00 13.10 -11.23
N PHE A 315 23.22 14.19 -11.01
CA PHE A 315 23.17 15.33 -11.94
C PHE A 315 24.32 16.31 -11.77
N THR A 316 24.78 16.53 -10.55
CA THR A 316 25.83 17.54 -10.27
C THR A 316 27.25 16.97 -10.34
N GLY A 317 27.37 15.63 -10.35
CA GLY A 317 28.67 14.93 -10.31
C GLY A 317 29.42 15.03 -8.97
N LYS A 318 28.81 15.64 -7.96
CA LYS A 318 29.42 15.82 -6.62
C LYS A 318 28.41 15.49 -5.53
N PRO A 319 28.84 14.84 -4.43
CA PRO A 319 27.97 14.58 -3.29
C PRO A 319 27.49 15.89 -2.66
N VAL A 320 26.24 15.90 -2.18
CA VAL A 320 25.66 17.03 -1.44
C VAL A 320 26.48 17.27 -0.17
N ASN A 321 26.75 18.53 0.13
CA ASN A 321 27.54 18.95 1.28
C ASN A 321 27.03 18.33 2.58
N LEU A 322 27.94 17.83 3.42
CA LEU A 322 27.62 17.14 4.67
C LEU A 322 26.73 18.00 5.58
N LYS A 323 27.05 19.30 5.76
CA LYS A 323 26.25 20.22 6.59
C LYS A 323 24.81 20.34 6.08
N VAL A 324 24.61 20.39 4.75
CA VAL A 324 23.27 20.46 4.15
C VAL A 324 22.50 19.17 4.44
N ARG A 325 23.15 18.01 4.32
CA ARG A 325 22.54 16.71 4.63
C ARG A 325 22.16 16.60 6.11
N GLU A 326 23.06 16.98 7.02
CA GLU A 326 22.81 16.97 8.47
C GLU A 326 21.65 17.92 8.84
N THR A 327 21.66 19.15 8.33
CA THR A 327 20.56 20.10 8.57
C THR A 327 19.23 19.57 8.02
N ALA A 328 19.21 19.02 6.81
CA ALA A 328 18.02 18.43 6.25
C ALA A 328 17.51 17.23 7.08
N GLN A 329 18.42 16.37 7.58
CA GLN A 329 18.06 15.28 8.46
C GLN A 329 17.47 15.78 9.79
N GLN A 330 18.06 16.82 10.40
CA GLN A 330 17.50 17.41 11.64
C GLN A 330 16.09 17.96 11.42
N VAL A 331 15.86 18.68 10.32
CA VAL A 331 14.51 19.15 9.94
C VAL A 331 13.57 17.97 9.69
N GLY A 332 14.05 16.94 8.99
CA GLY A 332 13.26 15.72 8.73
C GLY A 332 12.86 15.00 10.01
N ILE A 333 13.78 14.86 10.99
CA ILE A 333 13.49 14.29 12.31
C ILE A 333 12.42 15.12 13.02
N PHE A 334 12.55 16.44 13.02
CA PHE A 334 11.56 17.32 13.65
C PHE A 334 10.16 17.16 13.03
N VAL A 335 10.07 17.15 11.70
CA VAL A 335 8.81 16.96 10.97
C VAL A 335 8.22 15.57 11.26
N LEU A 336 9.06 14.52 11.26
CA LEU A 336 8.62 13.17 11.57
C LEU A 336 8.10 13.05 13.02
N MET A 337 8.82 13.64 13.98
CA MET A 337 8.38 13.65 15.38
C MET A 337 7.07 14.41 15.57
N ALA A 338 6.91 15.56 14.89
CA ALA A 338 5.64 16.30 14.93
C ALA A 338 4.49 15.46 14.33
N LEU A 339 4.74 14.77 13.21
CA LEU A 339 3.76 13.87 12.60
C LEU A 339 3.40 12.71 13.52
N VAL A 340 4.38 12.08 14.16
CA VAL A 340 4.17 10.99 15.11
C VAL A 340 3.29 11.46 16.29
N VAL A 341 3.60 12.60 16.89
CA VAL A 341 2.79 13.17 17.98
C VAL A 341 1.37 13.46 17.50
N PHE A 342 1.22 14.04 16.32
CA PHE A 342 -0.10 14.34 15.73
C PHE A 342 -0.94 13.07 15.50
N VAL A 343 -0.33 12.01 14.95
CA VAL A 343 -1.02 10.76 14.67
C VAL A 343 -1.38 10.02 15.96
N PHE A 344 -0.51 10.05 16.99
CA PHE A 344 -0.86 9.53 18.31
C PHE A 344 -2.00 10.31 18.95
N TYR A 345 -2.02 11.62 18.81
CA TYR A 345 -3.13 12.45 19.27
C TYR A 345 -4.44 12.04 18.58
N ASN A 346 -4.43 11.83 17.26
CA ASN A 346 -5.59 11.34 16.52
C ASN A 346 -6.04 9.96 16.99
N ASP A 347 -5.12 9.02 17.20
CA ASP A 347 -5.43 7.68 17.67
C ASP A 347 -6.10 7.72 19.07
N ILE A 348 -5.54 8.50 19.99
CA ILE A 348 -6.07 8.64 21.36
C ILE A 348 -7.47 9.30 21.35
N THR A 349 -7.64 10.36 20.57
CA THR A 349 -8.95 11.03 20.47
C THR A 349 -10.03 10.12 19.94
N ARG A 350 -9.73 9.26 18.96
CA ARG A 350 -10.66 8.25 18.42
C ARG A 350 -11.03 7.14 19.42
N LEU A 351 -10.16 6.89 20.41
CA LEU A 351 -10.44 5.88 21.44
C LEU A 351 -11.35 6.43 22.54
N ILE A 352 -11.35 7.74 22.74
CA ILE A 352 -12.06 8.40 23.85
C ILE A 352 -13.42 8.93 23.38
N PHE A 353 -13.50 9.39 22.13
CA PHE A 353 -14.69 10.00 21.53
C PHE A 353 -15.14 9.24 20.28
#